data_5e24962c2b5bca9c1160e27bbd790def
#
_entry.id   5e24962c2b5bca9c1160e27bbd790def
#
_cell.length_a   1.000
_cell.length_b   1.000
_cell.length_c   1.000
_cell.angle_alpha   90.00
_cell.angle_beta   90.00
_cell.angle_gamma   90.00
#
_symmetry.space_group_name_H-M   'P 1'
#
loop_
_entity.id
_entity.type
_entity.pdbx_description
1 polymer ?
#
loop_
_entity_poly.entity_id
_entity_poly.type
_entity_poly.pdbx_seq_one_letter_code
_entity_poly.pdbx_strand_id
1 'polypeptide(L)'
;MHKPTFDPGLTQQFTGTLRRAINKDGTFNVYRRGTSWKDVHPYLHLINMRWSTFLAVVFFSFLLVNTMFAVIYFSLGPGQLQGADAPTAFGRFLNAFFFSAHTLTTVGYGSIAPLGIAANSVAAFEAMTGLMGFAVVTGVLFGRVSRPSARIGFSDHMLIAPYQDGTSLQFRVVNLRPNTLMNLEANVLLMTVDGSPGQLKRNYEPLKLEREGIYFLALTWTIVHPIDETSPLYGKTAQELQTLQAEVLILIKGFDDTFSQTVHARYSYRYDEIVWGARFKPAFEIDASGDINLDVDRVGVHDLAESAAG
;
A
#
# COMPACT_ATOMS: atom_id res chain seq x y z
N MET A 1 26.34 -28.02 17.17
CA MET A 1 24.99 -27.54 17.49
C MET A 1 24.39 -26.93 16.23
N HIS A 2 23.33 -27.52 15.68
CA HIS A 2 22.62 -26.92 14.55
C HIS A 2 21.93 -25.64 15.05
N LYS A 3 22.36 -24.45 14.61
CA LYS A 3 21.59 -23.23 14.84
C LYS A 3 20.21 -23.46 14.21
N PRO A 4 19.09 -23.20 14.92
CA PRO A 4 17.78 -23.28 14.29
C PRO A 4 17.78 -22.32 13.10
N THR A 5 17.52 -22.84 11.91
CA THR A 5 17.39 -22.07 10.69
C THR A 5 16.17 -21.16 10.85
N PHE A 6 16.39 -19.85 10.94
CA PHE A 6 15.30 -18.88 10.96
C PHE A 6 14.59 -18.94 9.60
N ASP A 7 13.28 -19.20 9.60
CA ASP A 7 12.45 -19.20 8.39
C ASP A 7 11.57 -17.95 8.37
N PRO A 8 11.85 -16.98 7.49
CA PRO A 8 11.01 -15.79 7.36
C PRO A 8 9.71 -16.05 6.55
N GLY A 9 9.38 -17.29 6.20
CA GLY A 9 8.26 -17.63 5.32
C GLY A 9 8.54 -17.35 3.84
N LEU A 10 9.82 -17.27 3.45
CA LEU A 10 10.28 -17.10 2.09
C LEU A 10 10.99 -18.38 1.61
N THR A 11 10.96 -18.64 0.30
CA THR A 11 11.58 -19.86 -0.24
C THR A 11 13.08 -19.89 -0.01
N GLN A 12 13.60 -21.03 0.45
CA GLN A 12 15.02 -21.25 0.64
C GLN A 12 15.69 -21.87 -0.60
N GLN A 13 14.98 -22.67 -1.38
CA GLN A 13 15.52 -23.32 -2.58
C GLN A 13 14.89 -22.71 -3.82
N PHE A 14 15.70 -22.43 -4.84
CA PHE A 14 15.21 -21.96 -6.12
C PHE A 14 16.17 -22.28 -7.26
N THR A 15 15.62 -22.31 -8.47
CA THR A 15 16.34 -22.49 -9.73
C THR A 15 16.07 -21.29 -10.62
N GLY A 16 17.09 -20.56 -11.04
CA GLY A 16 16.95 -19.45 -11.96
C GLY A 16 17.67 -18.17 -11.52
N THR A 17 17.48 -17.08 -12.29
CA THR A 17 18.05 -15.76 -11.98
C THR A 17 17.33 -15.13 -10.80
N LEU A 18 18.11 -14.62 -9.86
CA LEU A 18 17.60 -13.93 -8.68
C LEU A 18 17.02 -12.56 -9.05
N ARG A 19 15.75 -12.39 -8.74
CA ARG A 19 15.15 -11.06 -8.62
C ARG A 19 15.10 -10.67 -7.14
N ARG A 20 15.05 -9.37 -6.90
CA ARG A 20 14.83 -8.76 -5.58
C ARG A 20 13.62 -9.43 -4.89
N ALA A 21 13.75 -9.75 -3.61
CA ALA A 21 12.67 -10.41 -2.85
C ALA A 21 11.52 -9.44 -2.54
N ILE A 22 11.87 -8.21 -2.11
CA ILE A 22 10.92 -7.13 -1.82
C ILE A 22 11.25 -5.94 -2.71
N ASN A 23 10.29 -5.48 -3.51
CA ASN A 23 10.44 -4.29 -4.34
C ASN A 23 10.53 -3.01 -3.47
N LYS A 24 11.05 -1.90 -4.04
CA LYS A 24 11.13 -0.60 -3.36
C LYS A 24 9.77 -0.01 -2.95
N ASP A 25 8.68 -0.48 -3.55
CA ASP A 25 7.30 -0.14 -3.16
C ASP A 25 6.73 -1.02 -2.04
N GLY A 26 7.56 -1.92 -1.48
CA GLY A 26 7.17 -2.85 -0.41
C GLY A 26 6.39 -4.07 -0.87
N THR A 27 6.20 -4.28 -2.17
CA THR A 27 5.55 -5.47 -2.71
C THR A 27 6.52 -6.64 -2.82
N PHE A 28 6.01 -7.87 -2.61
CA PHE A 28 6.80 -9.06 -2.87
C PHE A 28 6.80 -9.39 -4.36
N ASN A 29 7.95 -9.81 -4.88
CA ASN A 29 8.08 -10.27 -6.26
C ASN A 29 7.57 -11.73 -6.41
N VAL A 30 6.30 -11.93 -6.06
CA VAL A 30 5.63 -13.23 -6.06
C VAL A 30 4.34 -13.16 -6.87
N TYR A 31 4.27 -13.99 -7.91
CA TYR A 31 3.06 -14.12 -8.74
C TYR A 31 2.32 -15.40 -8.37
N ARG A 32 1.03 -15.26 -8.03
CA ARG A 32 0.16 -16.40 -7.74
C ARG A 32 -0.44 -16.93 -9.04
N ARG A 33 -0.25 -18.23 -9.32
CA ARG A 33 -0.91 -18.96 -10.41
C ARG A 33 -1.94 -19.91 -9.82
N GLY A 34 -2.99 -20.24 -10.60
CA GLY A 34 -4.01 -21.21 -10.16
C GLY A 34 -5.11 -20.62 -9.25
N THR A 35 -5.19 -19.29 -9.14
CA THR A 35 -6.34 -18.65 -8.48
C THR A 35 -7.60 -18.84 -9.31
N SER A 36 -8.69 -19.27 -8.67
CA SER A 36 -10.02 -19.45 -9.26
C SER A 36 -10.87 -18.18 -9.09
N TRP A 37 -11.94 -18.05 -9.89
CA TRP A 37 -12.95 -17.02 -9.71
C TRP A 37 -13.55 -17.00 -8.29
N LYS A 38 -13.54 -18.14 -7.58
CA LYS A 38 -13.98 -18.25 -6.19
C LYS A 38 -13.08 -17.53 -5.19
N ASP A 39 -11.82 -17.29 -5.56
CA ASP A 39 -10.81 -16.62 -4.73
C ASP A 39 -10.82 -15.10 -4.95
N VAL A 40 -11.60 -14.63 -5.93
CA VAL A 40 -11.78 -13.20 -6.19
C VAL A 40 -12.79 -12.65 -5.19
N HIS A 41 -12.32 -11.85 -4.25
CA HIS A 41 -13.17 -11.08 -3.35
C HIS A 41 -13.54 -9.74 -4.01
N PRO A 42 -14.78 -9.57 -4.51
CA PRO A 42 -15.20 -8.33 -5.21
C PRO A 42 -14.93 -7.07 -4.38
N TYR A 43 -15.18 -7.17 -3.07
CA TYR A 43 -14.92 -6.08 -2.13
C TYR A 43 -13.44 -5.66 -2.11
N LEU A 44 -12.50 -6.61 -2.04
CA LEU A 44 -11.06 -6.32 -2.06
C LEU A 44 -10.63 -5.71 -3.40
N HIS A 45 -11.24 -6.15 -4.51
CA HIS A 45 -10.97 -5.59 -5.82
C HIS A 45 -11.42 -4.13 -5.90
N LEU A 46 -12.65 -3.83 -5.44
CA LEU A 46 -13.20 -2.48 -5.39
C LEU A 46 -12.38 -1.55 -4.50
N ILE A 47 -11.88 -2.03 -3.35
CA ILE A 47 -11.05 -1.24 -2.44
C ILE A 47 -9.67 -0.94 -3.05
N ASN A 48 -9.06 -1.88 -3.76
CA ASN A 48 -7.67 -1.76 -4.22
C ASN A 48 -7.52 -1.09 -5.60
N MET A 49 -8.61 -0.90 -6.36
CA MET A 49 -8.54 -0.25 -7.67
C MET A 49 -8.21 1.24 -7.56
N ARG A 50 -7.73 1.84 -8.65
CA ARG A 50 -7.47 3.29 -8.71
C ARG A 50 -8.75 4.09 -8.49
N TRP A 51 -8.63 5.30 -7.93
CA TRP A 51 -9.79 6.17 -7.67
C TRP A 51 -10.61 6.46 -8.93
N SER A 52 -9.94 6.82 -10.04
CA SER A 52 -10.61 7.07 -11.32
C SER A 52 -11.41 5.87 -11.81
N THR A 53 -10.85 4.67 -11.69
CA THR A 53 -11.53 3.42 -12.08
C THR A 53 -12.72 3.14 -11.18
N PHE A 54 -12.57 3.34 -9.86
CA PHE A 54 -13.68 3.17 -8.91
C PHE A 54 -14.85 4.12 -9.24
N LEU A 55 -14.56 5.42 -9.42
CA LEU A 55 -15.60 6.39 -9.77
C LEU A 55 -16.25 6.08 -11.12
N ALA A 56 -15.46 5.63 -12.10
CA ALA A 56 -16.00 5.18 -13.38
C ALA A 56 -16.93 3.98 -13.22
N VAL A 57 -16.56 2.98 -12.42
CA VAL A 57 -17.41 1.81 -12.14
C VAL A 57 -18.73 2.24 -11.49
N VAL A 58 -18.68 3.13 -10.49
CA VAL A 58 -19.90 3.64 -9.83
C VAL A 58 -20.78 4.39 -10.84
N PHE A 59 -20.20 5.28 -11.65
CA PHE A 59 -20.91 6.06 -12.65
C PHE A 59 -21.58 5.17 -13.71
N PHE A 60 -20.82 4.25 -14.31
CA PHE A 60 -21.37 3.36 -15.34
C PHE A 60 -22.38 2.37 -14.77
N SER A 61 -22.21 1.90 -13.52
CA SER A 61 -23.20 1.08 -12.83
C SER A 61 -24.51 1.86 -12.63
N PHE A 62 -24.41 3.14 -12.22
CA PHE A 62 -25.57 4.03 -12.10
C PHE A 62 -26.31 4.18 -13.44
N LEU A 63 -25.59 4.48 -14.53
CA LEU A 63 -26.20 4.59 -15.86
C LEU A 63 -26.86 3.28 -16.30
N LEU A 64 -26.20 2.15 -16.07
CA LEU A 64 -26.70 0.83 -16.44
C LEU A 64 -28.02 0.50 -15.72
N VAL A 65 -28.07 0.71 -14.40
CA VAL A 65 -29.26 0.43 -13.59
C VAL A 65 -30.41 1.33 -14.01
N ASN A 66 -30.17 2.64 -14.17
CA ASN A 66 -31.21 3.57 -14.63
C ASN A 66 -31.71 3.23 -16.03
N THR A 67 -30.81 2.83 -16.95
CA THR A 67 -31.22 2.39 -18.29
C THR A 67 -32.08 1.13 -18.22
N MET A 68 -31.72 0.19 -17.37
CA MET A 68 -32.50 -1.05 -17.18
C MET A 68 -33.94 -0.74 -16.67
N PHE A 69 -34.07 0.10 -15.65
CA PHE A 69 -35.40 0.50 -15.15
C PHE A 69 -36.13 1.35 -16.16
N ALA A 70 -35.49 2.25 -16.88
CA ALA A 70 -36.11 3.01 -17.98
C ALA A 70 -36.69 2.10 -19.06
N VAL A 71 -35.98 1.02 -19.44
CA VAL A 71 -36.49 0.02 -20.37
C VAL A 71 -37.71 -0.69 -19.80
N ILE A 72 -37.72 -1.04 -18.51
CA ILE A 72 -38.87 -1.66 -17.85
C ILE A 72 -40.06 -0.71 -17.89
N TYR A 73 -39.93 0.54 -17.45
CA TYR A 73 -41.04 1.53 -17.50
C TYR A 73 -41.51 1.77 -18.93
N PHE A 74 -40.60 1.91 -19.88
CA PHE A 74 -40.96 2.08 -21.29
C PHE A 74 -41.77 0.90 -21.82
N SER A 75 -41.44 -0.34 -21.39
CA SER A 75 -42.12 -1.56 -21.80
C SER A 75 -43.50 -1.73 -21.19
N LEU A 76 -43.81 -1.08 -20.06
CA LEU A 76 -45.12 -1.07 -19.45
C LEU A 76 -46.18 -0.32 -20.31
N GLY A 77 -45.71 0.50 -21.25
CA GLY A 77 -46.56 1.20 -22.20
C GLY A 77 -46.96 2.64 -21.80
N PRO A 78 -47.59 3.36 -22.72
CA PRO A 78 -48.02 4.75 -22.50
C PRO A 78 -49.04 4.84 -21.35
N GLY A 79 -48.99 5.95 -20.58
CA GLY A 79 -49.92 6.20 -19.48
C GLY A 79 -49.58 5.52 -18.15
N GLN A 80 -48.51 4.72 -18.08
CA GLN A 80 -48.03 4.14 -16.82
C GLN A 80 -47.15 5.08 -15.99
N LEU A 81 -46.62 6.14 -16.61
CA LEU A 81 -45.92 7.22 -15.97
C LEU A 81 -46.61 8.55 -16.27
N GLN A 82 -47.24 9.13 -15.24
CA GLN A 82 -47.86 10.47 -15.35
C GLN A 82 -46.77 11.52 -15.54
N GLY A 83 -46.95 12.43 -16.48
CA GLY A 83 -45.98 13.49 -16.78
C GLY A 83 -44.81 13.05 -17.67
N ALA A 84 -44.80 11.78 -18.13
CA ALA A 84 -43.74 11.25 -18.99
C ALA A 84 -44.08 11.31 -20.50
N ASP A 85 -45.21 11.93 -20.88
CA ASP A 85 -45.65 11.98 -22.26
C ASP A 85 -44.66 12.80 -23.11
N ALA A 86 -44.37 12.27 -24.30
CA ALA A 86 -43.52 12.94 -25.29
C ALA A 86 -43.94 12.51 -26.70
N PRO A 87 -43.76 13.41 -27.71
CA PRO A 87 -44.19 13.13 -29.09
C PRO A 87 -43.44 11.95 -29.74
N THR A 88 -42.22 11.68 -29.29
CA THR A 88 -41.38 10.63 -29.85
C THR A 88 -41.15 9.48 -28.86
N ALA A 89 -40.92 8.26 -29.38
CA ALA A 89 -40.56 7.12 -28.56
C ALA A 89 -39.26 7.37 -27.75
N PHE A 90 -38.28 8.03 -28.36
CA PHE A 90 -37.03 8.43 -27.69
C PHE A 90 -37.27 9.40 -26.54
N GLY A 91 -38.17 10.41 -26.74
CA GLY A 91 -38.55 11.34 -25.67
C GLY A 91 -39.18 10.64 -24.48
N ARG A 92 -40.14 9.68 -24.74
CA ARG A 92 -40.74 8.86 -23.67
C ARG A 92 -39.72 8.01 -22.94
N PHE A 93 -38.76 7.43 -23.67
CA PHE A 93 -37.66 6.69 -23.04
C PHE A 93 -36.77 7.60 -22.15
N LEU A 94 -36.41 8.79 -22.60
CA LEU A 94 -35.66 9.73 -21.79
C LEU A 94 -36.42 10.17 -20.54
N ASN A 95 -37.76 10.41 -20.65
CA ASN A 95 -38.54 10.74 -19.47
C ASN A 95 -38.60 9.58 -18.48
N ALA A 96 -38.71 8.32 -18.96
CA ALA A 96 -38.60 7.12 -18.12
C ALA A 96 -37.19 7.01 -17.48
N PHE A 97 -36.14 7.33 -18.21
CA PHE A 97 -34.75 7.35 -17.66
C PHE A 97 -34.59 8.41 -16.57
N PHE A 98 -35.08 9.62 -16.77
CA PHE A 98 -35.02 10.66 -15.75
C PHE A 98 -35.92 10.32 -14.55
N PHE A 99 -37.07 9.71 -14.75
CA PHE A 99 -37.89 9.21 -13.66
C PHE A 99 -37.16 8.16 -12.83
N SER A 100 -36.51 7.19 -13.51
CA SER A 100 -35.65 6.20 -12.86
C SER A 100 -34.53 6.87 -12.06
N ALA A 101 -33.83 7.82 -12.66
CA ALA A 101 -32.74 8.51 -11.97
C ALA A 101 -33.22 9.24 -10.71
N HIS A 102 -34.38 9.87 -10.74
CA HIS A 102 -34.95 10.56 -9.57
C HIS A 102 -35.46 9.58 -8.51
N THR A 103 -35.95 8.42 -8.91
CA THR A 103 -36.46 7.36 -8.03
C THR A 103 -35.33 6.61 -7.36
N LEU A 104 -34.33 6.17 -8.15
CA LEU A 104 -33.15 5.44 -7.68
C LEU A 104 -32.32 6.27 -6.68
N THR A 105 -32.20 7.58 -6.92
CA THR A 105 -31.50 8.51 -6.02
C THR A 105 -32.37 9.03 -4.87
N THR A 106 -33.63 8.62 -4.80
CA THR A 106 -34.62 9.06 -3.79
C THR A 106 -34.89 10.57 -3.79
N VAL A 107 -34.62 11.28 -4.88
CA VAL A 107 -34.90 12.73 -5.01
C VAL A 107 -36.41 13.00 -5.16
N GLY A 108 -37.09 12.27 -6.07
CA GLY A 108 -38.55 12.27 -6.20
C GLY A 108 -39.17 13.65 -6.43
N TYR A 109 -38.77 14.38 -7.47
CA TYR A 109 -39.34 15.71 -7.75
C TYR A 109 -40.86 15.75 -7.93
N GLY A 110 -41.50 14.62 -8.25
CA GLY A 110 -42.96 14.52 -8.42
C GLY A 110 -43.49 15.03 -9.76
N SER A 111 -42.64 15.51 -10.65
CA SER A 111 -43.03 15.93 -12.01
C SER A 111 -43.38 14.75 -12.91
N ILE A 112 -42.81 13.59 -12.65
CA ILE A 112 -43.16 12.30 -13.24
C ILE A 112 -43.50 11.36 -12.10
N ALA A 113 -44.61 10.65 -12.18
CA ALA A 113 -45.09 9.74 -11.13
C ALA A 113 -45.60 8.42 -11.73
N PRO A 114 -45.45 7.27 -11.02
CA PRO A 114 -45.94 5.99 -11.51
C PRO A 114 -47.47 5.90 -11.35
N LEU A 115 -48.16 5.34 -12.35
CA LEU A 115 -49.57 5.08 -12.33
C LEU A 115 -49.84 3.57 -12.37
N GLY A 116 -50.87 3.15 -11.64
CA GLY A 116 -51.28 1.75 -11.59
C GLY A 116 -50.33 0.88 -10.76
N ILE A 117 -50.75 -0.36 -10.55
CA ILE A 117 -50.05 -1.30 -9.66
C ILE A 117 -48.67 -1.67 -10.22
N ALA A 118 -48.58 -1.94 -11.52
CA ALA A 118 -47.34 -2.39 -12.14
C ALA A 118 -46.20 -1.35 -12.01
N ALA A 119 -46.46 -0.10 -12.43
CA ALA A 119 -45.44 0.96 -12.36
C ALA A 119 -45.07 1.29 -10.90
N ASN A 120 -46.05 1.31 -9.97
CA ASN A 120 -45.78 1.53 -8.55
C ASN A 120 -44.95 0.39 -7.93
N SER A 121 -45.17 -0.87 -8.31
CA SER A 121 -44.40 -2.01 -7.83
C SER A 121 -42.94 -1.94 -8.31
N VAL A 122 -42.74 -1.58 -9.59
CA VAL A 122 -41.40 -1.37 -10.14
C VAL A 122 -40.67 -0.22 -9.43
N ALA A 123 -41.38 0.90 -9.19
CA ALA A 123 -40.82 2.06 -8.50
C ALA A 123 -40.42 1.76 -7.06
N ALA A 124 -41.24 0.98 -6.33
CA ALA A 124 -40.91 0.54 -4.98
C ALA A 124 -39.66 -0.36 -4.95
N PHE A 125 -39.58 -1.32 -5.91
CA PHE A 125 -38.39 -2.18 -6.04
C PHE A 125 -37.13 -1.37 -6.44
N GLU A 126 -37.30 -0.42 -7.35
CA GLU A 126 -36.22 0.48 -7.76
C GLU A 126 -35.70 1.34 -6.59
N ALA A 127 -36.61 1.95 -5.83
CA ALA A 127 -36.24 2.75 -4.65
C ALA A 127 -35.47 1.92 -3.62
N MET A 128 -35.90 0.68 -3.35
CA MET A 128 -35.16 -0.25 -2.50
C MET A 128 -33.79 -0.58 -3.07
N THR A 129 -33.70 -0.83 -4.38
CA THR A 129 -32.42 -1.09 -5.07
C THR A 129 -31.47 0.11 -4.97
N GLY A 130 -32.03 1.33 -5.13
CA GLY A 130 -31.24 2.57 -4.98
C GLY A 130 -30.70 2.75 -3.58
N LEU A 131 -31.52 2.54 -2.56
CA LEU A 131 -31.10 2.63 -1.16
C LEU A 131 -30.00 1.61 -0.82
N MET A 132 -30.16 0.35 -1.26
CA MET A 132 -29.14 -0.68 -1.09
C MET A 132 -27.85 -0.36 -1.85
N GLY A 133 -27.95 0.12 -3.08
CA GLY A 133 -26.82 0.53 -3.90
C GLY A 133 -26.04 1.66 -3.24
N PHE A 134 -26.72 2.68 -2.74
CA PHE A 134 -26.12 3.78 -1.99
C PHE A 134 -25.38 3.29 -0.74
N ALA A 135 -26.00 2.39 0.04
CA ALA A 135 -25.38 1.79 1.22
C ALA A 135 -24.09 1.01 0.87
N VAL A 136 -24.11 0.22 -0.20
CA VAL A 136 -22.94 -0.55 -0.67
C VAL A 136 -21.81 0.40 -1.13
N VAL A 137 -22.12 1.40 -1.97
CA VAL A 137 -21.12 2.37 -2.45
C VAL A 137 -20.51 3.14 -1.29
N THR A 138 -21.32 3.59 -0.33
CA THR A 138 -20.86 4.30 0.87
C THR A 138 -19.97 3.41 1.73
N GLY A 139 -20.35 2.14 1.94
CA GLY A 139 -19.55 1.18 2.69
C GLY A 139 -18.18 0.90 2.03
N VAL A 140 -18.15 0.74 0.70
CA VAL A 140 -16.88 0.58 -0.05
C VAL A 140 -16.05 1.85 0.02
N LEU A 141 -16.65 3.04 -0.15
CA LEU A 141 -15.98 4.32 -0.06
C LEU A 141 -15.34 4.52 1.33
N PHE A 142 -16.10 4.23 2.39
CA PHE A 142 -15.58 4.27 3.75
C PHE A 142 -14.40 3.31 3.92
N GLY A 143 -14.52 2.04 3.48
CA GLY A 143 -13.43 1.06 3.54
C GLY A 143 -12.16 1.48 2.77
N ARG A 144 -12.30 2.30 1.71
CA ARG A 144 -11.17 2.86 0.96
C ARG A 144 -10.46 3.99 1.71
N VAL A 145 -11.25 4.92 2.29
CA VAL A 145 -10.73 6.11 2.99
C VAL A 145 -10.14 5.72 4.34
N SER A 146 -10.77 4.78 5.05
CA SER A 146 -10.34 4.33 6.38
C SER A 146 -9.17 3.35 6.35
N ARG A 147 -8.64 2.99 5.17
CA ARG A 147 -7.51 2.07 5.10
C ARG A 147 -6.21 2.78 5.41
N PRO A 148 -5.57 2.45 6.54
CA PRO A 148 -4.28 3.03 6.87
C PRO A 148 -3.22 2.47 5.93
N SER A 149 -2.33 3.33 5.48
CA SER A 149 -1.11 2.93 4.79
C SER A 149 0.05 3.69 5.41
N ALA A 150 1.01 2.99 5.98
CA ALA A 150 2.23 3.65 6.39
C ALA A 150 2.91 4.24 5.16
N ARG A 151 3.11 5.56 5.17
CA ARG A 151 3.98 6.21 4.19
C ARG A 151 5.33 6.50 4.87
N ILE A 152 6.08 5.42 5.11
CA ILE A 152 7.44 5.51 5.63
C ILE A 152 8.37 5.63 4.43
N GLY A 153 9.11 6.74 4.37
CA GLY A 153 10.21 6.94 3.44
C GLY A 153 11.46 6.25 3.96
N PHE A 154 12.24 5.66 3.05
CA PHE A 154 13.51 5.02 3.33
C PHE A 154 14.63 5.78 2.62
N SER A 155 15.84 5.80 3.19
CA SER A 155 17.02 6.30 2.48
C SER A 155 17.24 5.50 1.18
N ASP A 156 17.75 6.14 0.13
CA ASP A 156 17.99 5.47 -1.15
C ASP A 156 19.06 4.38 -1.04
N HIS A 157 20.02 4.57 -0.13
CA HIS A 157 21.15 3.67 0.12
C HIS A 157 21.21 3.28 1.59
N MET A 158 21.77 2.10 1.86
CA MET A 158 22.33 1.73 3.14
C MET A 158 23.77 2.18 3.22
N LEU A 159 24.27 2.45 4.42
CA LEU A 159 25.64 2.86 4.64
C LEU A 159 26.37 1.85 5.53
N ILE A 160 27.59 1.50 5.17
CA ILE A 160 28.55 0.99 6.13
C ILE A 160 29.31 2.20 6.69
N ALA A 161 28.97 2.57 7.91
CA ALA A 161 29.47 3.78 8.56
C ALA A 161 30.43 3.43 9.70
N PRO A 162 31.43 4.29 9.99
CA PRO A 162 32.18 4.22 11.24
C PRO A 162 31.22 4.34 12.43
N TYR A 163 31.36 3.45 13.41
CA TYR A 163 30.49 3.38 14.57
C TYR A 163 31.27 2.86 15.79
N GLN A 164 31.35 3.67 16.85
CA GLN A 164 32.19 3.37 18.02
C GLN A 164 33.63 2.99 17.59
N ASP A 165 34.14 1.86 18.07
CA ASP A 165 35.47 1.37 17.73
C ASP A 165 35.48 0.47 16.46
N GLY A 166 34.37 0.40 15.72
CA GLY A 166 34.20 -0.44 14.55
C GLY A 166 33.34 0.19 13.45
N THR A 167 32.51 -0.62 12.83
CA THR A 167 31.60 -0.21 11.78
C THR A 167 30.18 -0.69 12.06
N SER A 168 29.22 -0.10 11.39
CA SER A 168 27.82 -0.55 11.45
C SER A 168 27.16 -0.43 10.09
N LEU A 169 26.17 -1.28 9.86
CA LEU A 169 25.24 -1.13 8.75
C LEU A 169 24.09 -0.21 9.19
N GLN A 170 23.84 0.84 8.42
CA GLN A 170 22.84 1.85 8.76
C GLN A 170 21.91 2.14 7.60
N PHE A 171 20.66 2.38 7.91
CA PHE A 171 19.70 3.01 7.00
C PHE A 171 18.79 3.94 7.79
N ARG A 172 18.12 4.84 7.09
CA ARG A 172 17.28 5.84 7.73
C ARG A 172 15.86 5.77 7.23
N VAL A 173 14.91 6.01 8.14
CA VAL A 173 13.48 6.10 7.83
C VAL A 173 12.90 7.41 8.32
N VAL A 174 11.83 7.85 7.64
CA VAL A 174 11.10 9.09 7.95
C VAL A 174 9.60 8.85 7.72
N ASN A 175 8.77 9.52 8.52
CA ASN A 175 7.33 9.56 8.22
C ASN A 175 7.07 10.64 7.15
N LEU A 176 6.52 10.23 6.00
CA LEU A 176 6.17 11.14 4.89
C LEU A 176 4.80 11.82 5.08
N ARG A 177 4.08 11.50 6.16
CA ARG A 177 2.79 12.10 6.48
C ARG A 177 2.91 12.97 7.74
N PRO A 178 2.05 13.99 7.89
CA PRO A 178 2.04 14.85 9.07
C PRO A 178 1.33 14.23 10.29
N ASN A 179 1.05 12.91 10.25
CA ASN A 179 0.49 12.19 11.39
C ASN A 179 1.60 11.60 12.28
N THR A 180 1.23 11.17 13.48
CA THR A 180 2.17 10.56 14.41
C THR A 180 2.19 9.04 14.27
N LEU A 181 3.37 8.49 14.08
CA LEU A 181 3.60 7.05 14.20
C LEU A 181 4.28 6.76 15.54
N MET A 182 3.73 5.81 16.28
CA MET A 182 4.17 5.46 17.64
C MET A 182 4.56 3.99 17.73
N ASN A 183 5.36 3.64 18.75
CA ASN A 183 5.77 2.27 19.05
C ASN A 183 6.29 1.54 17.80
N LEU A 184 7.26 2.16 17.13
CA LEU A 184 7.85 1.56 15.96
C LEU A 184 8.82 0.47 16.36
N GLU A 185 8.75 -0.65 15.64
CA GLU A 185 9.66 -1.79 15.73
C GLU A 185 10.26 -2.04 14.36
N ALA A 186 11.55 -2.36 14.30
CA ALA A 186 12.28 -2.74 13.10
C ALA A 186 12.75 -4.18 13.18
N ASN A 187 12.45 -4.96 12.15
CA ASN A 187 13.00 -6.29 11.95
C ASN A 187 13.83 -6.27 10.66
N VAL A 188 15.09 -6.65 10.77
CA VAL A 188 16.04 -6.60 9.66
C VAL A 188 16.69 -7.97 9.50
N LEU A 189 16.69 -8.47 8.26
CA LEU A 189 17.23 -9.76 7.89
C LEU A 189 18.27 -9.60 6.79
N LEU A 190 19.40 -10.24 6.92
CA LEU A 190 20.32 -10.45 5.82
C LEU A 190 19.93 -11.72 5.07
N MET A 191 19.66 -11.59 3.79
CA MET A 191 19.50 -12.71 2.87
C MET A 191 20.79 -12.84 2.05
N THR A 192 21.35 -14.03 2.03
CA THR A 192 22.49 -14.39 1.18
C THR A 192 22.16 -15.61 0.34
N VAL A 193 22.90 -15.80 -0.74
CA VAL A 193 22.70 -16.92 -1.65
C VAL A 193 23.95 -17.73 -1.72
N ASP A 194 23.83 -19.01 -1.43
CA ASP A 194 24.89 -20.00 -1.57
C ASP A 194 24.48 -21.12 -2.54
N GLY A 195 25.45 -21.87 -3.03
CA GLY A 195 25.20 -23.08 -3.82
C GLY A 195 25.82 -23.07 -5.20
N SER A 196 25.70 -24.19 -5.88
CA SER A 196 26.16 -24.38 -7.26
C SER A 196 25.08 -23.95 -8.26
N PRO A 197 25.43 -23.61 -9.51
CA PRO A 197 24.46 -23.37 -10.56
C PRO A 197 23.42 -24.50 -10.67
N GLY A 198 22.13 -24.17 -10.48
CA GLY A 198 21.02 -25.15 -10.49
C GLY A 198 20.56 -25.67 -9.12
N GLN A 199 21.31 -25.40 -8.05
CA GLN A 199 20.94 -25.71 -6.66
C GLN A 199 21.29 -24.53 -5.73
N LEU A 200 20.72 -23.38 -6.00
CA LEU A 200 20.92 -22.19 -5.19
C LEU A 200 20.03 -22.25 -3.95
N LYS A 201 20.60 -21.88 -2.80
CA LYS A 201 19.91 -21.81 -1.52
C LYS A 201 20.00 -20.40 -0.95
N ARG A 202 18.87 -19.87 -0.51
CA ARG A 202 18.81 -18.62 0.27
C ARG A 202 18.98 -18.93 1.74
N ASN A 203 19.89 -18.23 2.38
CA ASN A 203 20.04 -18.23 3.82
C ASN A 203 19.51 -16.91 4.35
N TYR A 204 18.87 -16.95 5.51
CA TYR A 204 18.31 -15.76 6.17
C TYR A 204 18.85 -15.68 7.58
N GLU A 205 19.49 -14.58 7.91
CA GLU A 205 20.04 -14.31 9.23
C GLU A 205 19.50 -13.00 9.78
N PRO A 206 18.89 -12.99 10.99
CA PRO A 206 18.45 -11.77 11.62
C PRO A 206 19.64 -10.90 12.00
N LEU A 207 19.56 -9.60 11.68
CA LEU A 207 20.54 -8.60 12.08
C LEU A 207 20.12 -7.99 13.42
N LYS A 208 20.98 -8.15 14.43
CA LYS A 208 20.74 -7.58 15.76
C LYS A 208 20.91 -6.06 15.67
N LEU A 209 19.89 -5.31 16.05
CA LEU A 209 19.91 -3.84 16.01
C LEU A 209 20.38 -3.27 17.35
N GLU A 210 21.01 -2.08 17.31
CA GLU A 210 21.31 -1.30 18.52
C GLU A 210 20.02 -0.97 19.28
N ARG A 211 18.97 -0.58 18.53
CA ARG A 211 17.60 -0.38 19.03
C ARG A 211 16.64 -1.06 18.10
N GLU A 212 15.85 -1.97 18.65
CA GLU A 212 14.82 -2.68 17.90
C GLU A 212 13.55 -1.84 17.73
N GLY A 213 13.39 -0.75 18.50
CA GLY A 213 12.23 0.12 18.43
C GLY A 213 12.44 1.53 18.99
N ILE A 214 11.51 2.40 18.66
CA ILE A 214 11.39 3.78 19.17
C ILE A 214 9.93 4.08 19.50
N TYR A 215 9.71 4.99 20.43
CA TYR A 215 8.35 5.36 20.84
C TYR A 215 7.66 6.28 19.83
N PHE A 216 8.38 7.24 19.23
CA PHE A 216 7.81 8.22 18.31
C PHE A 216 8.71 8.44 17.11
N LEU A 217 8.12 8.49 15.90
CA LEU A 217 8.80 8.85 14.67
C LEU A 217 8.39 10.28 14.25
N ALA A 218 8.84 11.25 15.03
CA ALA A 218 8.58 12.66 14.75
C ALA A 218 9.59 13.27 13.75
N LEU A 219 10.81 12.72 13.73
CA LEU A 219 11.90 13.13 12.84
C LEU A 219 12.31 11.96 11.96
N THR A 220 13.63 11.74 11.82
CA THR A 220 14.18 10.54 11.20
C THR A 220 14.62 9.53 12.25
N TRP A 221 14.52 8.26 11.92
CA TRP A 221 15.12 7.18 12.71
C TRP A 221 16.22 6.52 11.90
N THR A 222 17.46 6.61 12.38
CA THR A 222 18.58 5.84 11.84
C THR A 222 18.61 4.50 12.55
N ILE A 223 18.34 3.43 11.80
CA ILE A 223 18.41 2.06 12.28
C ILE A 223 19.83 1.57 12.09
N VAL A 224 20.43 1.06 13.16
CA VAL A 224 21.86 0.72 13.25
C VAL A 224 22.00 -0.75 13.62
N HIS A 225 22.71 -1.51 12.78
CA HIS A 225 23.20 -2.84 13.11
C HIS A 225 24.73 -2.76 13.30
N PRO A 226 25.26 -2.86 14.53
CA PRO A 226 26.69 -2.93 14.79
C PRO A 226 27.30 -4.17 14.12
N ILE A 227 28.43 -3.99 13.44
CA ILE A 227 29.16 -5.09 12.81
C ILE A 227 30.27 -5.53 13.76
N ASP A 228 29.92 -6.38 14.70
CA ASP A 228 30.80 -7.04 15.64
C ASP A 228 31.10 -8.49 15.23
N GLU A 229 31.89 -9.22 16.03
CA GLU A 229 32.26 -10.61 15.76
C GLU A 229 31.05 -11.57 15.64
N THR A 230 29.88 -11.19 16.16
CA THR A 230 28.63 -11.98 16.08
C THR A 230 27.81 -11.66 14.84
N SER A 231 28.14 -10.57 14.14
CA SER A 231 27.43 -10.13 12.95
C SER A 231 27.74 -11.03 11.75
N PRO A 232 26.74 -11.42 10.95
CA PRO A 232 26.97 -12.14 9.70
C PRO A 232 27.71 -11.29 8.64
N LEU A 233 27.85 -9.97 8.87
CA LEU A 233 28.60 -9.04 8.03
C LEU A 233 30.06 -8.85 8.49
N TYR A 234 30.43 -9.44 9.62
CA TYR A 234 31.78 -9.27 10.15
C TYR A 234 32.86 -9.76 9.17
N GLY A 235 33.83 -8.90 8.90
CA GLY A 235 34.92 -9.17 7.95
C GLY A 235 34.49 -9.28 6.48
N LYS A 236 33.24 -9.07 6.14
CA LYS A 236 32.75 -9.11 4.76
C LYS A 236 33.12 -7.86 3.99
N THR A 237 33.52 -8.06 2.73
CA THR A 237 33.82 -7.01 1.76
C THR A 237 32.64 -6.77 0.82
N ALA A 238 32.66 -5.64 0.11
CA ALA A 238 31.64 -5.35 -0.92
C ALA A 238 31.60 -6.45 -2.00
N GLN A 239 32.75 -7.01 -2.37
CA GLN A 239 32.85 -8.04 -3.39
C GLN A 239 32.28 -9.39 -2.93
N GLU A 240 32.46 -9.73 -1.65
CA GLU A 240 31.84 -10.92 -1.06
C GLU A 240 30.33 -10.78 -0.98
N LEU A 241 29.80 -9.62 -0.56
CA LEU A 241 28.37 -9.36 -0.56
C LEU A 241 27.75 -9.42 -1.96
N GLN A 242 28.49 -8.97 -2.98
CA GLN A 242 28.09 -9.11 -4.38
C GLN A 242 28.05 -10.58 -4.80
N THR A 243 29.08 -11.36 -4.47
CA THR A 243 29.16 -12.79 -4.79
C THR A 243 28.03 -13.58 -4.13
N LEU A 244 27.71 -13.26 -2.89
CA LEU A 244 26.61 -13.83 -2.11
C LEU A 244 25.24 -13.25 -2.53
N GLN A 245 25.18 -12.33 -3.47
CA GLN A 245 23.97 -11.62 -3.90
C GLN A 245 23.14 -11.12 -2.70
N ALA A 246 23.84 -10.53 -1.73
CA ALA A 246 23.27 -10.12 -0.47
C ALA A 246 22.11 -9.12 -0.67
N GLU A 247 21.04 -9.34 0.05
CA GLU A 247 19.88 -8.44 0.12
C GLU A 247 19.45 -8.29 1.59
N VAL A 248 19.32 -7.07 2.06
CA VAL A 248 18.84 -6.77 3.40
C VAL A 248 17.34 -6.51 3.33
N LEU A 249 16.56 -7.36 3.98
CA LEU A 249 15.12 -7.29 4.03
C LEU A 249 14.67 -6.58 5.31
N ILE A 250 13.75 -5.64 5.19
CA ILE A 250 13.31 -4.78 6.27
C ILE A 250 11.79 -4.85 6.42
N LEU A 251 11.35 -4.99 7.65
CA LEU A 251 9.96 -4.84 8.07
C LEU A 251 9.91 -3.83 9.21
N ILE A 252 9.28 -2.69 8.97
CA ILE A 252 8.93 -1.72 10.01
C ILE A 252 7.47 -1.93 10.38
N LYS A 253 7.19 -2.02 11.67
CA LYS A 253 5.84 -2.06 12.23
C LYS A 253 5.69 -0.84 13.14
N GLY A 254 4.53 -0.20 13.13
CA GLY A 254 4.24 0.95 13.98
C GLY A 254 2.74 1.11 14.18
N PHE A 255 2.34 1.90 15.16
CA PHE A 255 0.96 2.25 15.41
C PHE A 255 0.67 3.65 14.86
N ASP A 256 -0.35 3.76 14.02
CA ASP A 256 -0.86 5.03 13.48
C ASP A 256 -1.99 5.51 14.38
N ASP A 257 -1.80 6.63 15.08
CA ASP A 257 -2.77 7.17 16.04
C ASP A 257 -4.02 7.73 15.35
N THR A 258 -3.87 8.27 14.13
CA THR A 258 -4.98 8.83 13.36
C THR A 258 -6.02 7.78 12.97
N PHE A 259 -5.55 6.59 12.58
CA PHE A 259 -6.40 5.47 12.19
C PHE A 259 -6.59 4.44 13.30
N SER A 260 -5.91 4.60 14.45
CA SER A 260 -5.92 3.65 15.57
C SER A 260 -5.61 2.22 15.14
N GLN A 261 -4.64 2.04 14.23
CA GLN A 261 -4.30 0.75 13.66
C GLN A 261 -2.79 0.54 13.54
N THR A 262 -2.38 -0.72 13.62
CA THR A 262 -1.00 -1.10 13.31
C THR A 262 -0.76 -1.05 11.81
N VAL A 263 0.29 -0.36 11.42
CA VAL A 263 0.74 -0.23 10.03
C VAL A 263 2.08 -0.92 9.83
N HIS A 264 2.33 -1.37 8.61
CA HIS A 264 3.57 -2.05 8.25
C HIS A 264 4.16 -1.42 7.00
N ALA A 265 5.47 -1.22 7.00
CA ALA A 265 6.25 -0.87 5.81
C ALA A 265 7.32 -1.92 5.58
N ARG A 266 7.53 -2.28 4.32
CA ARG A 266 8.51 -3.26 3.88
C ARG A 266 9.42 -2.61 2.86
N TYR A 267 10.69 -2.95 2.92
CA TYR A 267 11.69 -2.45 1.99
C TYR A 267 12.84 -3.45 1.88
N SER A 268 13.69 -3.31 0.87
CA SER A 268 14.95 -4.03 0.83
C SER A 268 16.04 -3.22 0.18
N TYR A 269 17.28 -3.54 0.55
CA TYR A 269 18.49 -3.04 -0.09
C TYR A 269 19.31 -4.21 -0.59
N ARG A 270 19.78 -4.11 -1.81
CA ARG A 270 20.74 -5.07 -2.37
C ARG A 270 22.16 -4.62 -2.09
N TYR A 271 23.11 -5.54 -2.29
CA TYR A 271 24.53 -5.28 -2.14
C TYR A 271 25.04 -4.05 -2.92
N ASP A 272 24.46 -3.77 -4.10
CA ASP A 272 24.78 -2.64 -4.97
C ASP A 272 24.18 -1.30 -4.49
N GLU A 273 23.34 -1.32 -3.47
CA GLU A 273 22.74 -0.15 -2.80
C GLU A 273 23.40 0.15 -1.44
N ILE A 274 24.54 -0.46 -1.15
CA ILE A 274 25.32 -0.25 0.08
C ILE A 274 26.52 0.64 -0.23
N VAL A 275 26.56 1.81 0.39
CA VAL A 275 27.69 2.76 0.30
C VAL A 275 28.62 2.56 1.49
N TRP A 276 29.89 2.36 1.21
CA TRP A 276 30.91 2.07 2.22
C TRP A 276 31.64 3.34 2.67
N GLY A 277 31.93 3.43 3.97
CA GLY A 277 32.69 4.56 4.53
C GLY A 277 31.95 5.88 4.44
N ALA A 278 30.63 5.87 4.62
CA ALA A 278 29.80 7.07 4.53
C ALA A 278 29.03 7.33 5.84
N ARG A 279 28.59 8.58 6.04
CA ARG A 279 27.75 8.98 7.18
C ARG A 279 26.58 9.82 6.71
N PHE A 280 25.41 9.60 7.29
CA PHE A 280 24.21 10.41 7.03
C PHE A 280 24.37 11.83 7.56
N LYS A 281 23.99 12.82 6.74
CA LYS A 281 23.82 14.21 7.19
C LYS A 281 22.52 14.38 8.00
N PRO A 282 22.45 15.40 8.87
CA PRO A 282 21.16 15.79 9.47
C PRO A 282 20.11 16.09 8.40
N ALA A 283 18.91 15.55 8.57
CA ALA A 283 17.76 15.82 7.71
C ALA A 283 16.82 16.88 8.31
N PHE A 284 17.22 17.52 9.39
CA PHE A 284 16.47 18.58 10.04
C PHE A 284 17.38 19.76 10.38
N GLU A 285 16.77 20.92 10.50
CA GLU A 285 17.42 22.16 10.91
C GLU A 285 16.60 22.80 12.02
N ILE A 286 17.27 23.49 12.97
CA ILE A 286 16.60 24.25 14.03
C ILE A 286 16.65 25.71 13.60
N ASP A 287 15.51 26.36 13.49
CA ASP A 287 15.46 27.77 13.12
C ASP A 287 15.73 28.71 14.33
N ALA A 288 15.72 30.00 14.05
CA ALA A 288 16.03 31.02 15.06
C ALA A 288 14.98 31.12 16.18
N SER A 289 13.77 30.58 15.97
CA SER A 289 12.68 30.50 16.97
C SER A 289 12.78 29.24 17.83
N GLY A 290 13.64 28.29 17.47
CA GLY A 290 13.80 27.01 18.14
C GLY A 290 12.91 25.90 17.55
N ASP A 291 12.20 26.18 16.46
CA ASP A 291 11.39 25.18 15.77
C ASP A 291 12.25 24.24 14.93
N ILE A 292 11.85 22.97 14.88
CA ILE A 292 12.57 21.92 14.12
C ILE A 292 11.91 21.76 12.77
N ASN A 293 12.65 22.07 11.72
CA ASN A 293 12.23 21.92 10.33
C ASN A 293 12.84 20.63 9.76
N LEU A 294 12.00 19.61 9.55
CA LEU A 294 12.39 18.33 8.95
C LEU A 294 12.25 18.40 7.43
N ASP A 295 13.34 18.14 6.73
CA ASP A 295 13.37 17.98 5.27
C ASP A 295 13.37 16.49 4.93
N VAL A 296 12.21 15.98 4.49
CA VAL A 296 12.03 14.56 4.17
C VAL A 296 12.82 14.12 2.94
N ASP A 297 13.15 15.04 2.02
CA ASP A 297 13.95 14.73 0.83
C ASP A 297 15.43 14.52 1.19
N ARG A 298 15.86 14.96 2.37
CA ARG A 298 17.23 14.78 2.87
C ARG A 298 17.43 13.49 3.66
N VAL A 299 16.46 12.59 3.72
CA VAL A 299 16.55 11.34 4.49
C VAL A 299 17.75 10.47 4.07
N GLY A 300 18.10 10.46 2.78
CA GLY A 300 19.18 9.66 2.20
C GLY A 300 20.51 10.42 2.01
N VAL A 301 20.57 11.73 2.31
CA VAL A 301 21.78 12.54 2.08
C VAL A 301 22.89 12.11 3.03
N HIS A 302 24.07 11.83 2.47
CA HIS A 302 25.25 11.35 3.18
C HIS A 302 26.53 11.91 2.58
N ASP A 303 27.59 11.94 3.37
CA ASP A 303 28.96 12.22 2.93
C ASP A 303 29.82 10.98 3.10
N LEU A 304 30.85 10.87 2.28
CA LEU A 304 31.93 9.92 2.55
C LEU A 304 32.60 10.34 3.86
N ALA A 305 32.76 9.41 4.79
CA ALA A 305 33.51 9.65 6.00
C ALA A 305 34.96 9.91 5.58
N GLU A 306 35.54 11.04 6.01
CA GLU A 306 36.99 11.25 5.86
C GLU A 306 37.67 10.04 6.48
N SER A 307 38.50 9.33 5.68
CA SER A 307 39.31 8.26 6.24
C SER A 307 40.17 8.92 7.33
N ALA A 308 40.00 8.45 8.57
CA ALA A 308 40.90 8.81 9.64
C ALA A 308 42.29 8.32 9.21
N ALA A 309 42.99 9.19 8.48
CA ALA A 309 44.40 9.04 8.21
C ALA A 309 45.13 9.44 9.50
N GLY A 310 45.64 8.45 10.22
CA GLY A 310 46.37 8.58 11.43
C GLY A 310 46.93 7.23 11.83
#